data_cfd85d9662112509a23b1a392320cb39
#
_entry.id   cfd85d9662112509a23b1a392320cb39
#
_cell.length_a   1.000
_cell.length_b   1.000
_cell.length_c   1.000
_cell.angle_alpha   90.00
_cell.angle_beta   90.00
_cell.angle_gamma   90.00
#
_symmetry.space_group_name_H-M   'P 1'
#
loop_
_entity.id
_entity.type
_entity.pdbx_description
1 polymer ?
#
loop_
_entity_poly.entity_id
_entity_poly.type
_entity_poly.pdbx_seq_one_letter_code
_entity_poly.pdbx_strand_id
1 'polypeptide(L)'
;MDAWEYTDIVTAQAAGGRLYHEFFRVPDLSAGVYILEPGATDPQSPHTEDELYYVVAGRAHVTVGGETRPVVQGSLVFVAATVPHKFHDIEERLELLVMFGPAEGDRA
;
A
#
# COMPACT_ATOMS: atom_id res chain seq x y z
N MET A 1 -0.39 25.22 1.26
CA MET A 1 -1.23 24.00 1.19
C MET A 1 -0.45 22.92 0.47
N ASP A 2 -0.47 21.70 1.01
CA ASP A 2 0.15 20.55 0.35
C ASP A 2 -0.96 19.76 -0.35
N ALA A 3 -0.84 19.62 -1.65
CA ALA A 3 -1.85 18.95 -2.46
C ALA A 3 -1.20 18.24 -3.63
N TRP A 4 -1.77 17.10 -4.04
CA TRP A 4 -1.22 16.28 -5.12
C TRP A 4 -2.34 15.77 -6.03
N GLU A 5 -1.99 15.54 -7.28
CA GLU A 5 -2.82 14.77 -8.19
C GLU A 5 -2.32 13.32 -8.18
N TYR A 6 -3.21 12.36 -8.08
CA TYR A 6 -2.84 10.94 -8.00
C TYR A 6 -2.01 10.50 -9.20
N THR A 7 -2.34 10.97 -10.41
CA THR A 7 -1.60 10.61 -11.62
C THR A 7 -0.14 11.05 -11.56
N ASP A 8 0.15 12.19 -10.93
CA ASP A 8 1.52 12.67 -10.75
C ASP A 8 2.29 11.79 -9.78
N ILE A 9 1.62 11.29 -8.73
CA ILE A 9 2.25 10.37 -7.77
C ILE A 9 2.61 9.06 -8.45
N VAL A 10 1.74 8.52 -9.28
CA VAL A 10 1.99 7.28 -10.02
C VAL A 10 3.15 7.46 -11.01
N THR A 11 3.23 8.62 -11.67
CA THR A 11 4.34 8.94 -12.57
C THR A 11 5.67 8.97 -11.80
N ALA A 12 5.68 9.58 -10.62
CA ALA A 12 6.87 9.63 -9.77
C ALA A 12 7.26 8.23 -9.27
N GLN A 13 6.28 7.39 -8.94
CA GLN A 13 6.53 6.01 -8.52
C GLN A 13 7.22 5.24 -9.66
N ALA A 14 6.71 5.34 -10.87
CA ALA A 14 7.31 4.67 -12.03
C ALA A 14 8.75 5.15 -12.30
N ALA A 15 8.97 6.45 -12.20
CA ALA A 15 10.31 7.04 -12.43
C ALA A 15 11.31 6.62 -11.36
N GLY A 16 10.86 6.39 -10.12
CA GLY A 16 11.72 5.99 -9.01
C GLY A 16 12.20 4.55 -9.06
N GLY A 17 11.56 3.68 -9.83
CA GLY A 17 11.94 2.29 -10.00
C GLY A 17 11.70 1.40 -8.78
N ARG A 18 10.97 1.88 -7.78
CA ARG A 18 10.60 1.11 -6.59
C ARG A 18 9.11 0.80 -6.63
N LEU A 19 8.72 -0.33 -6.03
CA LEU A 19 7.31 -0.71 -5.94
C LEU A 19 6.54 0.30 -5.09
N TYR A 20 7.11 0.72 -3.96
CA TYR A 20 6.50 1.69 -3.05
C TYR A 20 7.16 3.07 -3.19
N HIS A 21 6.34 4.10 -3.35
CA HIS A 21 6.79 5.49 -3.42
C HIS A 21 6.07 6.31 -2.34
N GLU A 22 6.80 6.74 -1.33
CA GLU A 22 6.27 7.63 -0.30
C GLU A 22 6.25 9.06 -0.86
N PHE A 23 5.06 9.68 -0.87
CA PHE A 23 4.92 11.06 -1.38
C PHE A 23 4.65 12.06 -0.27
N PHE A 24 4.34 11.62 0.94
CA PHE A 24 4.00 12.49 2.06
C PHE A 24 4.51 11.90 3.37
N ARG A 25 5.07 12.79 4.22
CA ARG A 25 5.52 12.36 5.55
C ARG A 25 5.50 13.53 6.53
N VAL A 26 4.85 13.29 7.65
CA VAL A 26 4.96 14.07 8.90
C VAL A 26 5.08 13.04 10.02
N PRO A 27 5.47 13.41 11.26
CA PRO A 27 5.70 12.40 12.31
C PRO A 27 4.53 11.46 12.57
N ASP A 28 3.29 11.93 12.51
CA ASP A 28 2.12 11.13 12.86
C ASP A 28 1.47 10.44 11.66
N LEU A 29 1.95 10.67 10.45
CA LEU A 29 1.33 10.13 9.25
C LEU A 29 2.33 10.09 8.09
N SER A 30 2.36 8.98 7.36
CA SER A 30 2.98 8.96 6.04
C SER A 30 2.04 8.32 5.04
N ALA A 31 2.22 8.63 3.77
CA ALA A 31 1.40 8.08 2.71
C ALA A 31 2.25 7.83 1.46
N GLY A 32 1.89 6.79 0.74
CA GLY A 32 2.58 6.42 -0.49
C GLY A 32 1.70 5.62 -1.42
N VAL A 33 2.25 5.29 -2.57
CA VAL A 33 1.59 4.46 -3.58
C VAL A 33 2.43 3.21 -3.78
N TYR A 34 1.76 2.06 -3.74
CA TYR A 34 2.35 0.74 -3.91
C TYR A 34 1.73 0.08 -5.12
N ILE A 35 2.56 -0.35 -6.08
CA ILE A 35 2.05 -0.90 -7.35
C ILE A 35 2.63 -2.28 -7.57
N LEU A 36 1.74 -3.25 -7.82
CA LEU A 36 2.09 -4.63 -8.08
C LEU A 36 1.47 -5.06 -9.40
N GLU A 37 2.31 -5.59 -10.30
CA GLU A 37 1.86 -6.08 -11.59
C GLU A 37 1.20 -7.47 -11.46
N PRO A 38 0.37 -7.88 -12.44
CA PRO A 38 -0.24 -9.22 -12.42
C PRO A 38 0.84 -10.31 -12.25
N GLY A 39 0.57 -11.27 -11.39
CA GLY A 39 1.48 -12.38 -11.12
C GLY A 39 2.67 -12.02 -10.25
N ALA A 40 2.82 -10.77 -9.84
CA ALA A 40 3.93 -10.37 -8.99
C ALA A 40 3.82 -10.96 -7.59
N THR A 41 4.95 -11.09 -6.92
CA THR A 41 5.03 -11.45 -5.51
C THR A 41 5.14 -10.18 -4.69
N ASP A 42 4.33 -10.07 -3.65
CA ASP A 42 4.37 -8.95 -2.70
C ASP A 42 5.50 -9.20 -1.69
N PRO A 43 6.60 -8.44 -1.71
CA PRO A 43 7.75 -8.68 -0.84
C PRO A 43 7.63 -8.05 0.55
N GLN A 44 6.45 -7.63 0.96
CA GLN A 44 6.28 -6.91 2.22
C GLN A 44 6.63 -7.74 3.44
N SER A 45 7.19 -7.05 4.45
CA SER A 45 7.35 -7.55 5.81
C SER A 45 6.36 -6.83 6.72
N PRO A 46 6.00 -7.39 7.89
CA PRO A 46 5.16 -6.67 8.85
C PRO A 46 5.77 -5.33 9.24
N HIS A 47 4.93 -4.32 9.38
CA HIS A 47 5.34 -2.97 9.78
C HIS A 47 5.05 -2.73 11.25
N THR A 48 5.81 -1.82 11.86
CA THR A 48 5.64 -1.47 13.28
C THR A 48 4.52 -0.44 13.49
N GLU A 49 4.00 0.15 12.41
CA GLU A 49 2.91 1.12 12.41
C GLU A 49 1.60 0.50 11.99
N ASP A 50 0.49 1.13 12.35
CA ASP A 50 -0.81 0.77 11.77
C ASP A 50 -0.85 1.23 10.32
N GLU A 51 -1.56 0.49 9.49
CA GLU A 51 -1.54 0.71 8.04
C GLU A 51 -2.96 0.61 7.47
N LEU A 52 -3.29 1.52 6.57
CA LEU A 52 -4.55 1.48 5.85
C LEU A 52 -4.27 1.50 4.34
N TYR A 53 -4.83 0.54 3.63
CA TYR A 53 -4.78 0.46 2.18
C TYR A 53 -6.09 0.88 1.54
N TYR A 54 -6.01 1.61 0.44
CA TYR A 54 -7.14 1.84 -0.44
C TYR A 54 -6.78 1.33 -1.83
N VAL A 55 -7.60 0.44 -2.39
CA VAL A 55 -7.38 -0.09 -3.74
C VAL A 55 -7.91 0.93 -4.74
N VAL A 56 -6.98 1.62 -5.42
CA VAL A 56 -7.31 2.62 -6.45
C VAL A 56 -7.69 1.93 -7.75
N ALA A 57 -7.01 0.84 -8.09
CA ALA A 57 -7.26 0.09 -9.33
C ALA A 57 -6.77 -1.34 -9.17
N GLY A 58 -7.33 -2.24 -9.95
CA GLY A 58 -6.89 -3.62 -10.01
C GLY A 58 -7.74 -4.59 -9.21
N ARG A 59 -7.30 -5.86 -9.22
CA ARG A 59 -8.01 -6.96 -8.56
C ARG A 59 -7.01 -8.00 -8.08
N ALA A 60 -7.16 -8.43 -6.84
CA ALA A 60 -6.26 -9.38 -6.19
C ALA A 60 -6.94 -10.02 -4.98
N HIS A 61 -6.15 -10.78 -4.21
CA HIS A 61 -6.52 -11.21 -2.87
C HIS A 61 -5.57 -10.59 -1.86
N VAL A 62 -6.01 -10.48 -0.62
CA VAL A 62 -5.16 -10.06 0.48
C VAL A 62 -5.33 -11.03 1.65
N THR A 63 -4.21 -11.37 2.27
CA THR A 63 -4.19 -12.12 3.53
C THR A 63 -3.67 -11.20 4.61
N VAL A 64 -4.43 -11.05 5.70
CA VAL A 64 -4.04 -10.27 6.87
C VAL A 64 -4.19 -11.19 8.07
N GLY A 65 -3.09 -11.47 8.76
CA GLY A 65 -3.09 -12.49 9.80
C GLY A 65 -3.54 -13.83 9.22
N GLY A 66 -4.59 -14.41 9.78
CA GLY A 66 -5.13 -15.68 9.32
C GLY A 66 -6.30 -15.57 8.35
N GLU A 67 -6.64 -14.36 7.88
CA GLU A 67 -7.83 -14.13 7.06
C GLU A 67 -7.44 -13.74 5.63
N THR A 68 -8.16 -14.30 4.66
CA THR A 68 -7.96 -14.00 3.24
C THR A 68 -9.28 -13.56 2.61
N ARG A 69 -9.22 -12.51 1.77
CA ARG A 69 -10.39 -12.07 1.02
C ARG A 69 -10.00 -11.46 -0.32
N PRO A 70 -10.93 -11.42 -1.29
CA PRO A 70 -10.70 -10.69 -2.53
C PRO A 70 -10.77 -9.18 -2.29
N VAL A 71 -9.99 -8.43 -3.07
CA VAL A 71 -10.03 -6.97 -3.10
C VAL A 71 -10.15 -6.49 -4.54
N VAL A 72 -10.88 -5.39 -4.71
CA VAL A 72 -11.14 -4.76 -6.00
C VAL A 72 -11.05 -3.24 -5.83
N GLN A 73 -11.15 -2.51 -6.94
CA GLN A 73 -11.20 -1.05 -6.87
C GLN A 73 -12.22 -0.60 -5.82
N GLY A 74 -11.81 0.27 -4.91
CA GLY A 74 -12.65 0.78 -3.83
C GLY A 74 -12.55 0.01 -2.52
N SER A 75 -11.87 -1.14 -2.50
CA SER A 75 -11.66 -1.87 -1.24
C SER A 75 -10.76 -1.11 -0.29
N LEU A 76 -11.08 -1.16 1.00
CA LEU A 76 -10.26 -0.62 2.08
C LEU A 76 -9.84 -1.76 2.99
N VAL A 77 -8.56 -1.79 3.37
CA VAL A 77 -8.01 -2.86 4.21
C VAL A 77 -7.17 -2.22 5.33
N PHE A 78 -7.52 -2.54 6.57
CA PHE A 78 -6.73 -2.12 7.73
C PHE A 78 -5.82 -3.25 8.18
N VAL A 79 -4.56 -2.91 8.48
CA VAL A 79 -3.58 -3.84 9.03
C VAL A 79 -3.03 -3.22 10.31
N ALA A 80 -3.29 -3.88 11.44
CA ALA A 80 -2.76 -3.43 12.72
C ALA A 80 -1.23 -3.60 12.75
N ALA A 81 -0.56 -2.80 13.55
CA ALA A 81 0.88 -2.86 13.73
C ALA A 81 1.35 -4.31 13.96
N THR A 82 2.42 -4.70 13.31
CA THR A 82 3.10 -6.00 13.41
C THR A 82 2.35 -7.21 12.85
N VAL A 83 1.11 -7.05 12.38
CA VAL A 83 0.36 -8.17 11.81
C VAL A 83 0.91 -8.54 10.42
N PRO A 84 1.26 -9.82 10.19
CA PRO A 84 1.69 -10.25 8.86
C PRO A 84 0.59 -10.07 7.83
N HIS A 85 0.96 -9.57 6.66
CA HIS A 85 0.00 -9.34 5.60
C HIS A 85 0.67 -9.43 4.24
N LYS A 86 -0.13 -9.75 3.20
CA LYS A 86 0.39 -9.92 1.86
C LYS A 86 -0.75 -9.84 0.85
N PHE A 87 -0.53 -9.09 -0.23
CA PHE A 87 -1.36 -9.18 -1.42
C PHE A 87 -0.86 -10.33 -2.29
N HIS A 88 -1.76 -11.06 -2.92
CA HIS A 88 -1.42 -12.20 -3.76
C HIS A 88 -2.53 -12.46 -4.78
N ASP A 89 -2.28 -13.42 -5.68
CA ASP A 89 -3.22 -13.74 -6.77
C ASP A 89 -3.64 -12.46 -7.49
N ILE A 90 -2.66 -11.66 -7.89
CA ILE A 90 -2.88 -10.39 -8.54
C ILE A 90 -3.28 -10.67 -9.98
N GLU A 91 -4.54 -10.38 -10.32
CA GLU A 91 -5.11 -10.66 -11.64
C GLU A 91 -5.01 -9.45 -12.57
N GLU A 92 -5.14 -8.24 -12.01
CA GLU A 92 -5.01 -6.98 -12.72
C GLU A 92 -4.04 -6.10 -11.95
N ARG A 93 -3.27 -5.27 -12.66
CA ARG A 93 -2.32 -4.34 -12.03
C ARG A 93 -2.95 -3.68 -10.82
N LEU A 94 -2.37 -3.92 -9.65
CA LEU A 94 -2.89 -3.45 -8.37
C LEU A 94 -2.22 -2.15 -7.99
N GLU A 95 -3.02 -1.10 -7.84
CA GLU A 95 -2.56 0.21 -7.40
C GLU A 95 -3.15 0.50 -6.03
N LEU A 96 -2.30 0.68 -5.05
CA LEU A 96 -2.68 0.86 -3.66
C LEU A 96 -2.21 2.23 -3.17
N LEU A 97 -3.15 2.99 -2.60
CA LEU A 97 -2.82 4.15 -1.79
C LEU A 97 -2.65 3.63 -0.36
N VAL A 98 -1.50 3.95 0.25
CA VAL A 98 -1.10 3.37 1.54
C VAL A 98 -0.87 4.49 2.53
N MET A 99 -1.44 4.35 3.73
CA MET A 99 -1.28 5.33 4.81
C MET A 99 -0.78 4.62 6.06
N PHE A 100 0.24 5.18 6.70
CA PHE A 100 0.79 4.68 7.97
C PHE A 100 0.59 5.68 9.08
N GLY A 101 0.22 5.19 10.25
CA GLY A 101 0.11 5.99 11.47
C GLY A 101 0.80 5.29 12.66
N PRO A 102 1.86 5.89 13.23
CA PRO A 102 2.62 7.06 12.77
C PRO A 102 3.32 6.81 11.44
N ALA A 103 4.12 7.77 10.98
CA ALA A 103 4.84 7.63 9.72
C ALA A 103 5.67 6.36 9.71
N GLU A 104 5.75 5.72 8.54
CA GLU A 104 6.47 4.44 8.40
C GLU A 104 7.89 4.53 8.94
N GLY A 105 8.26 3.57 9.82
CA GLY A 105 9.57 3.51 10.44
C GLY A 105 9.72 4.30 11.73
N ASP A 106 8.81 5.20 12.06
CA ASP A 106 8.94 6.07 13.23
C ASP A 106 8.75 5.33 14.56
N ARG A 107 8.09 4.18 14.55
CA ARG A 107 7.84 3.37 15.75
C ARG A 107 8.85 2.23 15.90
N ALA A 108 9.75 2.09 14.96
CA ALA A 108 10.69 0.97 14.91
C ALA A 108 11.68 0.97 16.09
#